data_409d8fdf9c4a19d70693b3e589228990
#
_entry.id   409d8fdf9c4a19d70693b3e589228990
#
_cell.length_a   1.000
_cell.length_b   1.000
_cell.length_c   1.000
_cell.angle_alpha   90.00
_cell.angle_beta   90.00
_cell.angle_gamma   90.00
#
_symmetry.space_group_name_H-M   'P 1'
#
loop_
_entity.id
_entity.type
_entity.pdbx_description
1 polymer ?
#
loop_
_entity_poly.entity_id
_entity_poly.type
_entity_poly.pdbx_seq_one_letter_code
_entity_poly.pdbx_strand_id
1 'polypeptide(L)'
;MLLCDYKTCIIKEIAGGKVMRDLSKVKSLIIKIGSSSLCDDKGNINKEKILNLIWQIAQIKRKGIKITLVSSGAINAGVHIMNLTERPQTIPEKQALAAIGQASLMQIYEDLFSLFDLKCAQILLNHDDFDDRKRVMNFNHALQALIKY
;
A
#
# COMPACT_ATOMS: atom_id res chain seq x y z
N MET A 1 -2.59 -5.77 1.95
CA MET A 1 -3.76 -4.98 1.49
C MET A 1 -4.32 -4.23 2.67
N LEU A 2 -4.50 -2.93 2.55
CA LEU A 2 -5.12 -2.08 3.57
C LEU A 2 -6.46 -1.60 3.00
N LEU A 3 -7.58 -1.87 3.66
CA LEU A 3 -8.92 -1.56 3.18
C LEU A 3 -9.58 -0.45 4.00
N CYS A 4 -10.36 0.37 3.35
CA CYS A 4 -11.15 1.44 3.93
C CYS A 4 -12.65 1.22 3.76
N ASP A 5 -13.42 1.92 4.57
CA ASP A 5 -14.87 1.85 4.70
C ASP A 5 -15.66 2.15 3.40
N TYR A 6 -16.80 1.53 3.22
CA TYR A 6 -17.66 1.35 2.04
C TYR A 6 -18.21 2.61 1.32
N LYS A 7 -17.45 3.69 1.21
CA LYS A 7 -17.75 4.77 0.24
C LYS A 7 -16.48 5.20 -0.46
N THR A 8 -15.95 4.30 -1.28
CA THR A 8 -14.64 4.45 -1.94
C THR A 8 -14.79 5.19 -3.27
N CYS A 9 -14.02 6.25 -3.44
CA CYS A 9 -13.77 6.85 -4.75
C CYS A 9 -12.49 6.24 -5.33
N ILE A 10 -12.59 5.44 -6.38
CA ILE A 10 -11.43 4.94 -7.13
C ILE A 10 -11.01 6.03 -8.11
N ILE A 11 -9.83 6.63 -7.90
CA ILE A 11 -9.23 7.48 -8.91
C ILE A 11 -8.50 6.58 -9.89
N LYS A 12 -9.13 6.33 -11.05
CA LYS A 12 -8.45 5.79 -12.24
C LYS A 12 -7.93 6.97 -13.03
N GLU A 13 -6.64 6.99 -13.32
CA GLU A 13 -6.10 7.81 -14.40
C GLU A 13 -6.68 7.28 -15.71
N ILE A 14 -7.64 7.99 -16.28
CA ILE A 14 -8.15 7.71 -17.63
C ILE A 14 -7.42 8.67 -18.54
N ALA A 15 -6.58 8.11 -19.41
CA ALA A 15 -6.00 8.83 -20.52
C ALA A 15 -7.11 9.46 -21.39
N GLY A 16 -7.09 10.79 -21.55
CA GLY A 16 -7.95 11.52 -22.48
C GLY A 16 -9.26 12.05 -21.85
N GLY A 17 -9.17 13.17 -21.14
CA GLY A 17 -10.33 13.97 -20.72
C GLY A 17 -10.29 14.34 -19.25
N LYS A 18 -10.07 15.62 -18.95
CA LYS A 18 -10.03 16.16 -17.61
C LYS A 18 -11.46 16.25 -17.04
N VAL A 19 -11.99 15.15 -16.52
CA VAL A 19 -13.19 15.20 -15.68
C VAL A 19 -12.71 15.58 -14.28
N MET A 20 -12.79 16.84 -13.92
CA MET A 20 -12.57 17.31 -12.55
C MET A 20 -13.71 16.78 -11.67
N ARG A 21 -13.45 15.71 -10.92
CA ARG A 21 -14.38 15.21 -9.91
C ARG A 21 -14.29 16.14 -8.69
N ASP A 22 -15.44 16.53 -8.18
CA ASP A 22 -15.51 17.24 -6.90
C ASP A 22 -15.14 16.28 -5.76
N LEU A 23 -13.97 16.47 -5.19
CA LEU A 23 -13.45 15.67 -4.08
C LEU A 23 -13.73 16.33 -2.72
N SER A 24 -14.46 17.44 -2.67
CA SER A 24 -14.71 18.21 -1.43
C SER A 24 -15.45 17.40 -0.35
N LYS A 25 -16.23 16.38 -0.75
CA LYS A 25 -17.01 15.51 0.14
C LYS A 25 -16.32 14.17 0.48
N VAL A 26 -15.10 13.96 -0.02
CA VAL A 26 -14.36 12.70 0.22
C VAL A 26 -13.85 12.69 1.66
N LYS A 27 -14.26 11.70 2.44
CA LYS A 27 -13.82 11.49 3.84
C LYS A 27 -12.78 10.37 3.97
N SER A 28 -12.72 9.50 2.99
CA SER A 28 -11.78 8.37 2.96
C SER A 28 -11.33 8.08 1.54
N LEU A 29 -10.07 7.66 1.39
CA LEU A 29 -9.43 7.39 0.11
C LEU A 29 -8.65 6.08 0.20
N ILE A 30 -8.83 5.21 -0.80
CA ILE A 30 -7.97 4.04 -1.01
C ILE A 30 -7.01 4.37 -2.16
N ILE A 31 -5.72 4.23 -1.89
CA ILE A 31 -4.65 4.42 -2.87
C ILE A 31 -4.04 3.05 -3.17
N LYS A 32 -4.16 2.58 -4.41
CA LYS A 32 -3.53 1.32 -4.85
C LYS A 32 -2.27 1.61 -5.65
N ILE A 33 -1.17 0.97 -5.26
CA ILE A 33 0.13 1.14 -5.92
C ILE A 33 0.66 -0.21 -6.37
N GLY A 34 1.01 -0.28 -7.65
CA GLY A 34 1.70 -1.43 -8.22
C GLY A 34 3.19 -1.43 -7.91
N SER A 35 3.84 -2.60 -8.03
CA SER A 35 5.28 -2.74 -7.79
C SER A 35 6.13 -1.88 -8.71
N SER A 36 5.74 -1.70 -9.96
CA SER A 36 6.44 -0.83 -10.93
C SER A 36 6.50 0.63 -10.51
N SER A 37 5.49 1.12 -9.76
CA SER A 37 5.47 2.49 -9.25
C SER A 37 6.37 2.70 -8.04
N LEU A 38 6.78 1.62 -7.38
CA LEU A 38 7.65 1.64 -6.20
C LEU A 38 9.10 1.31 -6.54
N CYS A 39 9.35 0.82 -7.75
CA CYS A 39 10.66 0.36 -8.18
C CYS A 39 11.28 1.31 -9.21
N ASP A 40 12.61 1.23 -9.33
CA ASP A 40 13.35 1.77 -10.44
C ASP A 40 13.21 0.86 -11.69
N ASP A 41 13.86 1.24 -12.79
CA ASP A 41 13.82 0.50 -14.06
C ASP A 41 14.50 -0.88 -13.96
N LYS A 42 15.33 -1.11 -12.93
CA LYS A 42 15.96 -2.39 -12.62
C LYS A 42 15.10 -3.27 -11.71
N GLY A 43 13.98 -2.76 -11.22
CA GLY A 43 13.07 -3.46 -10.31
C GLY A 43 13.41 -3.34 -8.84
N ASN A 44 14.42 -2.54 -8.46
CA ASN A 44 14.77 -2.29 -7.07
C ASN A 44 13.82 -1.27 -6.44
N ILE A 45 13.58 -1.39 -5.14
CA ILE A 45 12.76 -0.43 -4.41
C ILE A 45 13.41 0.97 -4.47
N ASN A 46 12.65 1.93 -4.98
CA ASN A 46 13.09 3.33 -5.10
C ASN A 46 12.48 4.16 -3.97
N LYS A 47 13.31 4.47 -2.96
CA LYS A 47 12.88 5.24 -1.79
C LYS A 47 12.42 6.66 -2.15
N GLU A 48 12.97 7.27 -3.18
CA GLU A 48 12.56 8.62 -3.62
C GLU A 48 11.15 8.62 -4.18
N LYS A 49 10.79 7.62 -5.02
CA LYS A 49 9.42 7.45 -5.51
C LYS A 49 8.44 7.24 -4.35
N ILE A 50 8.82 6.44 -3.35
CA ILE A 50 8.00 6.21 -2.16
C ILE A 50 7.87 7.49 -1.33
N LEU A 51 8.94 8.24 -1.14
CA LEU A 51 8.92 9.50 -0.42
C LEU A 51 7.98 10.52 -1.06
N ASN A 52 8.05 10.68 -2.39
CA ASN A 52 7.16 11.55 -3.13
C ASN A 52 5.68 11.17 -2.97
N LEU A 53 5.40 9.88 -2.99
CA LEU A 53 4.05 9.37 -2.73
C LEU A 53 3.59 9.70 -1.30
N ILE A 54 4.43 9.40 -0.31
CA ILE A 54 4.11 9.64 1.11
C ILE A 54 3.91 11.13 1.38
N TRP A 55 4.70 12.00 0.76
CA TRP A 55 4.49 13.44 0.82
C TRP A 55 3.09 13.84 0.34
N GLN A 56 2.62 13.29 -0.80
CA GLN A 56 1.27 13.54 -1.31
C GLN A 56 0.21 12.99 -0.35
N ILE A 57 0.41 11.80 0.20
CA ILE A 57 -0.45 11.20 1.22
C ILE A 57 -0.55 12.12 2.45
N ALA A 58 0.58 12.66 2.91
CA ALA A 58 0.62 13.56 4.05
C ALA A 58 -0.19 14.86 3.79
N GLN A 59 -0.12 15.42 2.57
CA GLN A 59 -0.94 16.58 2.21
C GLN A 59 -2.45 16.28 2.24
N ILE A 60 -2.85 15.09 1.79
CA ILE A 60 -4.25 14.65 1.81
C ILE A 60 -4.70 14.37 3.26
N LYS A 61 -3.84 13.74 4.05
CA LYS A 61 -4.13 13.44 5.47
C LYS A 61 -4.36 14.70 6.30
N ARG A 62 -3.59 15.77 6.03
CA ARG A 62 -3.77 17.10 6.68
C ARG A 62 -5.15 17.72 6.44
N LYS A 63 -5.85 17.31 5.37
CA LYS A 63 -7.23 17.72 5.09
C LYS A 63 -8.28 16.90 5.85
N GLY A 64 -7.87 16.03 6.77
CA GLY A 64 -8.75 15.18 7.57
C GLY A 64 -9.28 13.94 6.82
N ILE A 65 -8.72 13.62 5.64
CA ILE A 65 -9.14 12.47 4.84
C ILE A 65 -8.43 11.21 5.39
N LYS A 66 -9.21 10.16 5.67
CA LYS A 66 -8.68 8.86 6.05
C LYS A 66 -8.07 8.18 4.82
N ILE A 67 -6.88 7.58 4.99
CA ILE A 67 -6.19 6.96 3.86
C ILE A 67 -5.90 5.50 4.16
N THR A 68 -6.19 4.68 3.17
CA THR A 68 -5.77 3.29 3.12
C THR A 68 -4.88 3.09 1.89
N LEU A 69 -3.65 2.62 2.14
CA LEU A 69 -2.68 2.35 1.10
C LEU A 69 -2.67 0.85 0.79
N VAL A 70 -2.98 0.49 -0.46
CA VAL A 70 -2.84 -0.88 -0.98
C VAL A 70 -1.56 -0.94 -1.77
N SER A 71 -0.52 -1.49 -1.15
CA SER A 71 0.81 -1.58 -1.72
C SER A 71 1.14 -2.98 -2.20
N SER A 72 2.08 -3.08 -3.13
CA SER A 72 2.73 -4.32 -3.55
C SER A 72 4.25 -4.13 -3.56
N GLY A 73 5.02 -5.13 -4.01
CA GLY A 73 6.47 -4.99 -4.16
C GLY A 73 7.31 -5.80 -3.16
N ALA A 74 6.70 -6.56 -2.26
CA ALA A 74 7.41 -7.38 -1.29
C ALA A 74 8.41 -8.36 -1.95
N ILE A 75 8.00 -9.05 -3.03
CA ILE A 75 8.90 -9.95 -3.76
C ILE A 75 10.10 -9.20 -4.33
N ASN A 76 9.87 -8.02 -4.94
CA ASN A 76 10.95 -7.21 -5.49
C ASN A 76 11.92 -6.71 -4.41
N ALA A 77 11.39 -6.34 -3.24
CA ALA A 77 12.20 -5.99 -2.08
C ALA A 77 13.06 -7.17 -1.63
N GLY A 78 12.50 -8.38 -1.59
CA GLY A 78 13.23 -9.59 -1.25
C GLY A 78 14.32 -9.95 -2.26
N VAL A 79 14.03 -9.86 -3.55
CA VAL A 79 15.01 -10.05 -4.62
C VAL A 79 16.19 -9.08 -4.45
N HIS A 80 15.90 -7.81 -4.18
CA HIS A 80 16.92 -6.79 -3.97
C HIS A 80 17.78 -7.05 -2.72
N ILE A 81 17.16 -7.38 -1.58
CA ILE A 81 17.85 -7.67 -0.32
C ILE A 81 18.79 -8.87 -0.47
N MET A 82 18.33 -9.89 -1.17
CA MET A 82 19.10 -11.12 -1.41
C MET A 82 20.10 -10.98 -2.55
N ASN A 83 20.20 -9.80 -3.19
CA ASN A 83 21.07 -9.54 -4.34
C ASN A 83 20.90 -10.57 -5.48
N LEU A 84 19.67 -11.02 -5.73
CA LEU A 84 19.41 -11.98 -6.79
C LEU A 84 19.38 -11.27 -8.15
N THR A 85 20.03 -11.89 -9.13
CA THR A 85 20.04 -11.41 -10.52
C THR A 85 18.81 -11.84 -11.30
N GLU A 86 18.18 -12.92 -10.86
CA GLU A 86 17.00 -13.51 -11.51
C GLU A 86 15.78 -13.43 -10.60
N ARG A 87 14.61 -13.33 -11.23
CA ARG A 87 13.34 -13.37 -10.51
C ARG A 87 12.97 -14.80 -10.13
N PRO A 88 12.34 -15.01 -8.96
CA PRO A 88 11.87 -16.32 -8.54
C PRO A 88 10.84 -16.88 -9.53
N GLN A 89 10.99 -18.13 -9.88
CA GLN A 89 10.09 -18.81 -10.82
C GLN A 89 9.00 -19.60 -10.08
N THR A 90 9.38 -20.26 -9.00
CA THR A 90 8.47 -21.13 -8.24
C THR A 90 7.64 -20.36 -7.20
N ILE A 91 6.50 -20.91 -6.82
CA ILE A 91 5.64 -20.32 -5.77
C ILE A 91 6.37 -20.27 -4.42
N PRO A 92 7.05 -21.35 -3.95
CA PRO A 92 7.79 -21.29 -2.68
C PRO A 92 8.87 -20.20 -2.66
N GLU A 93 9.63 -20.03 -3.73
CA GLU A 93 10.62 -18.95 -3.84
C GLU A 93 9.98 -17.56 -3.75
N LYS A 94 8.86 -17.35 -4.46
CA LYS A 94 8.10 -16.08 -4.40
C LYS A 94 7.60 -15.81 -2.99
N GLN A 95 7.10 -16.82 -2.29
CA GLN A 95 6.64 -16.71 -0.91
C GLN A 95 7.79 -16.39 0.06
N ALA A 96 8.92 -17.08 -0.06
CA ALA A 96 10.09 -16.81 0.77
C ALA A 96 10.62 -15.39 0.57
N LEU A 97 10.77 -14.95 -0.69
CA LEU A 97 11.24 -13.60 -1.01
C LEU A 97 10.22 -12.53 -0.60
N ALA A 98 8.92 -12.81 -0.72
CA ALA A 98 7.89 -11.91 -0.21
C ALA A 98 8.00 -11.75 1.32
N ALA A 99 8.24 -12.81 2.06
CA ALA A 99 8.40 -12.77 3.51
C ALA A 99 9.62 -11.93 3.93
N ILE A 100 10.77 -12.14 3.27
CA ILE A 100 11.99 -11.35 3.50
C ILE A 100 11.76 -9.88 3.15
N GLY A 101 11.22 -9.63 1.96
CA GLY A 101 11.05 -8.27 1.44
C GLY A 101 9.96 -7.47 2.13
N GLN A 102 8.93 -8.14 2.67
CA GLN A 102 7.82 -7.45 3.35
C GLN A 102 8.29 -6.70 4.60
N ALA A 103 9.17 -7.30 5.39
CA ALA A 103 9.72 -6.66 6.58
C ALA A 103 10.47 -5.36 6.21
N SER A 104 11.34 -5.43 5.20
CA SER A 104 12.08 -4.25 4.72
C SER A 104 11.18 -3.19 4.08
N LEU A 105 10.18 -3.60 3.31
CA LEU A 105 9.23 -2.67 2.70
C LEU A 105 8.44 -1.92 3.77
N MET A 106 8.01 -2.59 4.83
CA MET A 106 7.33 -1.96 5.96
C MET A 106 8.23 -1.00 6.72
N GLN A 107 9.51 -1.36 6.93
CA GLN A 107 10.48 -0.47 7.56
C GLN A 107 10.64 0.83 6.75
N ILE A 108 10.74 0.72 5.41
CA ILE A 108 10.82 1.89 4.53
C ILE A 108 9.57 2.77 4.66
N TYR A 109 8.38 2.17 4.70
CA TYR A 109 7.14 2.93 4.90
C TYR A 109 7.12 3.62 6.26
N GLU A 110 7.48 2.93 7.34
CA GLU A 110 7.51 3.48 8.69
C GLU A 110 8.48 4.65 8.81
N ASP A 111 9.72 4.48 8.31
CA ASP A 111 10.73 5.52 8.29
C ASP A 111 10.25 6.77 7.54
N LEU A 112 9.67 6.58 6.34
CA LEU A 112 9.25 7.69 5.51
C LEU A 112 7.96 8.37 5.99
N PHE A 113 7.00 7.62 6.56
CA PHE A 113 5.82 8.20 7.18
C PHE A 113 6.17 9.01 8.45
N SER A 114 7.16 8.56 9.22
CA SER A 114 7.62 9.26 10.42
C SER A 114 8.16 10.66 10.13
N LEU A 115 8.72 10.91 8.94
CA LEU A 115 9.16 12.24 8.51
C LEU A 115 8.01 13.27 8.45
N PHE A 116 6.77 12.81 8.36
CA PHE A 116 5.57 13.65 8.31
C PHE A 116 4.70 13.52 9.57
N ASP A 117 5.26 12.93 10.64
CA ASP A 117 4.54 12.67 11.89
C ASP A 117 3.28 11.78 11.68
N LEU A 118 3.38 10.85 10.75
CA LEU A 118 2.34 9.88 10.45
C LEU A 118 2.78 8.48 10.89
N LYS A 119 1.84 7.75 11.47
CA LYS A 119 2.01 6.33 11.80
C LYS A 119 1.34 5.48 10.76
N CYS A 120 1.88 4.31 10.50
CA CYS A 120 1.26 3.32 9.66
C CYS A 120 1.09 2.00 10.41
N ALA A 121 0.10 1.22 9.98
CA ALA A 121 -0.11 -0.13 10.45
C ALA A 121 -0.31 -1.03 9.24
N GLN A 122 0.02 -2.31 9.38
CA GLN A 122 -0.09 -3.28 8.31
C GLN A 122 -1.17 -4.31 8.61
N ILE A 123 -1.96 -4.64 7.58
CA ILE A 123 -2.82 -5.82 7.54
C ILE A 123 -2.45 -6.62 6.29
N LEU A 124 -2.19 -7.91 6.47
CA LEU A 124 -1.99 -8.86 5.37
C LEU A 124 -3.27 -9.67 5.16
N LEU A 125 -3.71 -9.76 3.91
CA LEU A 125 -4.94 -10.45 3.53
C LEU A 125 -4.68 -11.35 2.33
N ASN A 126 -5.26 -12.52 2.34
CA ASN A 126 -5.33 -13.45 1.23
C ASN A 126 -6.71 -13.39 0.55
N HIS A 127 -6.84 -14.02 -0.63
CA HIS A 127 -8.13 -14.12 -1.32
C HIS A 127 -9.19 -14.81 -0.45
N ASP A 128 -8.81 -15.89 0.22
CA ASP A 128 -9.71 -16.68 1.07
C ASP A 128 -10.27 -15.89 2.26
N ASP A 129 -9.59 -14.81 2.67
CA ASP A 129 -10.06 -13.95 3.75
C ASP A 129 -11.32 -13.17 3.37
N PHE A 130 -11.61 -13.04 2.06
CA PHE A 130 -12.83 -12.38 1.56
C PHE A 130 -13.98 -13.35 1.36
N ASP A 131 -13.72 -14.64 1.24
CA ASP A 131 -14.73 -15.67 1.04
C ASP A 131 -15.35 -16.12 2.38
N ASP A 132 -14.65 -15.93 3.49
CA ASP A 132 -15.11 -16.25 4.84
C ASP A 132 -15.72 -15.02 5.53
N ARG A 133 -17.03 -15.06 5.79
CA ARG A 133 -17.76 -13.96 6.44
C ARG A 133 -17.19 -13.58 7.81
N LYS A 134 -16.70 -14.55 8.60
CA LYS A 134 -16.12 -14.28 9.92
C LYS A 134 -14.79 -13.57 9.81
N ARG A 135 -13.95 -13.96 8.85
CA ARG A 135 -12.66 -13.31 8.56
C ARG A 135 -12.88 -11.88 8.07
N VAL A 136 -13.81 -11.66 7.15
CA VAL A 136 -14.20 -10.31 6.70
C VAL A 136 -14.66 -9.44 7.87
N MET A 137 -15.49 -9.96 8.78
CA MET A 137 -15.91 -9.22 9.97
C MET A 137 -14.73 -8.87 10.88
N ASN A 138 -13.86 -9.82 11.19
CA ASN A 138 -12.69 -9.60 12.02
C ASN A 138 -11.76 -8.55 11.42
N PHE A 139 -11.52 -8.63 10.11
CA PHE A 139 -10.76 -7.65 9.37
C PHE A 139 -11.39 -6.25 9.48
N ASN A 140 -12.70 -6.12 9.26
CA ASN A 140 -13.39 -4.84 9.37
C ASN A 140 -13.29 -4.26 10.79
N HIS A 141 -13.43 -5.09 11.83
CA HIS A 141 -13.27 -4.65 13.23
C HIS A 141 -11.84 -4.14 13.50
N ALA A 142 -10.82 -4.86 13.03
CA ALA A 142 -9.42 -4.43 13.17
C ALA A 142 -9.17 -3.10 12.45
N LEU A 143 -9.69 -2.97 11.22
CA LEU A 143 -9.56 -1.75 10.43
C LEU A 143 -10.24 -0.56 11.11
N GLN A 144 -11.46 -0.74 11.62
CA GLN A 144 -12.19 0.31 12.34
C GLN A 144 -11.48 0.73 13.65
N ALA A 145 -10.82 -0.21 14.31
CA ALA A 145 -9.99 0.09 15.47
C ALA A 145 -8.75 0.91 15.07
N LEU A 146 -8.03 0.49 14.04
CA LEU A 146 -6.83 1.19 13.53
C LEU A 146 -7.13 2.62 13.07
N ILE A 147 -8.31 2.87 12.50
CA ILE A 147 -8.70 4.21 12.02
C ILE A 147 -8.90 5.21 13.19
N LYS A 148 -9.05 4.73 14.43
CA LYS A 148 -9.21 5.59 15.60
C LYS A 148 -7.86 6.09 16.16
N TYR A 149 -6.77 5.40 15.86
CA TYR A 149 -5.40 5.76 16.25
C TYR A 149 -4.65 6.49 15.14
#